data_c5ff83e5f82c71735bcb0d64906be41e
#
_entry.id   c5ff83e5f82c71735bcb0d64906be41e
#
_cell.length_a   1.000
_cell.length_b   1.000
_cell.length_c   1.000
_cell.angle_alpha   90.00
_cell.angle_beta   90.00
_cell.angle_gamma   90.00
#
_symmetry.space_group_name_H-M   'P 1'
#
loop_
_entity.id
_entity.type
_entity.pdbx_description
1 polymer ?
#
loop_
_entity_poly.entity_id
_entity_poly.type
_entity_poly.pdbx_seq_one_letter_code
_entity_poly.pdbx_strand_id
1 'polypeptide(L)'
;LAGVLGHELTHIRNRDTRLLITSIIFVGIITTIIQVSIRSLFWIVSDSSSSSSSDDDDNNNGGAAILVFLIAIFLGIIAYFFALLTRFAISRKREYMADAGGAELCGNPLALASALRKISDKPGLKKVKRDDVAQLFIVHPQALSGGKGMGFFTSLFSTHPDTQKRIEILEQF
;
A
#
# COMPACT_ATOMS: atom_id res chain seq x y z
N LEU A 1 -14.65 -17.97 -17.16
CA LEU A 1 -13.46 -18.66 -16.64
C LEU A 1 -12.20 -18.25 -17.42
N ALA A 2 -12.24 -18.23 -18.77
CA ALA A 2 -11.07 -17.89 -19.60
C ALA A 2 -10.49 -16.50 -19.25
N GLY A 3 -11.33 -15.45 -19.12
CA GLY A 3 -10.87 -14.12 -18.76
C GLY A 3 -10.14 -14.06 -17.42
N VAL A 4 -10.64 -14.78 -16.40
CA VAL A 4 -9.99 -14.85 -15.09
C VAL A 4 -8.65 -15.58 -15.17
N LEU A 5 -8.59 -16.69 -15.90
CA LEU A 5 -7.34 -17.42 -16.11
C LEU A 5 -6.32 -16.59 -16.88
N GLY A 6 -6.74 -15.82 -17.89
CA GLY A 6 -5.87 -14.91 -18.62
C GLY A 6 -5.30 -13.82 -17.72
N HIS A 7 -6.11 -13.26 -16.83
CA HIS A 7 -5.68 -12.29 -15.83
C HIS A 7 -4.60 -12.88 -14.89
N GLU A 8 -4.84 -14.05 -14.30
CA GLU A 8 -3.88 -14.72 -13.43
C GLU A 8 -2.58 -15.10 -14.16
N LEU A 9 -2.68 -15.60 -15.39
CA LEU A 9 -1.51 -15.91 -16.22
C LEU A 9 -0.68 -14.66 -16.52
N THR A 10 -1.32 -13.50 -16.67
CA THR A 10 -0.62 -12.23 -16.89
C THR A 10 0.17 -11.82 -15.66
N HIS A 11 -0.33 -12.02 -14.45
CA HIS A 11 0.43 -11.80 -13.22
C HIS A 11 1.69 -12.67 -13.16
N ILE A 12 1.58 -13.94 -13.57
CA ILE A 12 2.72 -14.86 -13.63
C ILE A 12 3.73 -14.40 -14.69
N ARG A 13 3.26 -14.07 -15.89
CA ARG A 13 4.08 -13.58 -17.01
C ARG A 13 4.86 -12.32 -16.63
N ASN A 14 4.21 -11.37 -15.98
CA ASN A 14 4.79 -10.10 -15.54
C ASN A 14 5.66 -10.23 -14.27
N ARG A 15 5.73 -11.42 -13.67
CA ARG A 15 6.46 -11.68 -12.43
C ARG A 15 6.06 -10.75 -11.28
N ASP A 16 4.79 -10.48 -11.18
CA ASP A 16 4.22 -9.53 -10.23
C ASP A 16 4.53 -9.85 -8.78
N THR A 17 4.66 -11.12 -8.44
CA THR A 17 5.09 -11.59 -7.12
C THR A 17 6.47 -11.05 -6.73
N ARG A 18 7.40 -10.95 -7.70
CA ARG A 18 8.74 -10.37 -7.44
C ARG A 18 8.64 -8.89 -7.07
N LEU A 19 7.86 -8.11 -7.82
CA LEU A 19 7.65 -6.69 -7.54
C LEU A 19 7.01 -6.49 -6.15
N LEU A 20 6.05 -7.34 -5.79
CA LEU A 20 5.39 -7.29 -4.49
C LEU A 20 6.40 -7.58 -3.35
N ILE A 21 7.18 -8.65 -3.45
CA ILE A 21 8.20 -9.01 -2.46
C ILE A 21 9.24 -7.89 -2.36
N THR A 22 9.75 -7.38 -3.49
CA THR A 22 10.71 -6.29 -3.52
C THR A 22 10.17 -5.04 -2.83
N SER A 23 8.90 -4.66 -3.09
CA SER A 23 8.27 -3.50 -2.46
C SER A 23 8.12 -3.68 -0.95
N ILE A 24 7.78 -4.88 -0.47
CA ILE A 24 7.69 -5.19 0.97
C ILE A 24 9.05 -5.06 1.64
N ILE A 25 10.11 -5.58 1.01
CA ILE A 25 11.47 -5.49 1.53
C ILE A 25 11.91 -4.02 1.62
N PHE A 26 11.69 -3.21 0.57
CA PHE A 26 12.05 -1.79 0.59
C PHE A 26 11.32 -1.02 1.69
N VAL A 27 10.00 -1.21 1.82
CA VAL A 27 9.22 -0.58 2.90
C VAL A 27 9.73 -1.05 4.27
N GLY A 28 10.06 -2.33 4.41
CA GLY A 28 10.63 -2.90 5.64
C GLY A 28 11.98 -2.26 6.00
N ILE A 29 12.88 -2.08 5.04
CA ILE A 29 14.18 -1.43 5.24
C ILE A 29 13.97 0.03 5.67
N ILE A 30 13.13 0.79 4.96
CA ILE A 30 12.84 2.20 5.28
C ILE A 30 12.27 2.33 6.69
N THR A 31 11.30 1.49 7.06
CA THR A 31 10.72 1.51 8.41
C THR A 31 11.73 1.16 9.48
N THR A 32 12.60 0.19 9.23
CA THR A 32 13.68 -0.17 10.17
C THR A 32 14.67 0.97 10.36
N ILE A 33 15.10 1.63 9.27
CA ILE A 33 15.99 2.79 9.34
C ILE A 33 15.34 3.91 10.17
N ILE A 34 14.06 4.23 9.92
CA ILE A 34 13.33 5.25 10.67
C ILE A 34 13.27 4.88 12.17
N GLN A 35 12.93 3.64 12.50
CA GLN A 35 12.85 3.19 13.89
C GLN A 35 14.21 3.26 14.61
N VAL A 36 15.28 2.82 13.95
CA VAL A 36 16.64 2.90 14.50
C VAL A 36 17.06 4.35 14.69
N SER A 37 16.77 5.22 13.72
CA SER A 37 17.09 6.66 13.81
C SER A 37 16.35 7.34 14.97
N ILE A 38 15.04 7.08 15.13
CA ILE A 38 14.25 7.60 16.23
C ILE A 38 14.81 7.11 17.56
N ARG A 39 15.13 5.83 17.65
CA ARG A 39 15.67 5.22 18.87
C ARG A 39 17.04 5.79 19.24
N SER A 40 17.95 5.93 18.27
CA SER A 40 19.28 6.51 18.52
C SER A 40 19.21 7.97 18.95
N LEU A 41 18.34 8.76 18.32
CA LEU A 41 18.13 10.16 18.71
C LEU A 41 17.50 10.27 20.11
N PHE A 42 16.59 9.37 20.48
CA PHE A 42 16.02 9.32 21.83
C PHE A 42 17.12 9.09 22.87
N TRP A 43 18.07 8.18 22.62
CA TRP A 43 19.20 7.93 23.51
C TRP A 43 20.10 9.17 23.64
N ILE A 44 20.43 9.86 22.54
CA ILE A 44 21.25 11.07 22.55
C ILE A 44 20.56 12.19 23.35
N VAL A 45 19.27 12.41 23.17
CA VAL A 45 18.51 13.44 23.90
C VAL A 45 18.39 13.08 25.37
N SER A 46 18.20 11.81 25.72
CA SER A 46 18.11 11.34 27.11
C SER A 46 19.42 11.48 27.84
N ASP A 47 20.54 11.17 27.19
CA ASP A 47 21.88 11.29 27.77
C ASP A 47 22.27 12.75 28.01
N SER A 48 21.90 13.63 27.07
CA SER A 48 22.11 15.10 27.21
C SER A 48 21.31 15.71 28.36
N SER A 49 20.20 15.10 28.79
CA SER A 49 19.38 15.58 29.89
C SER A 49 19.86 15.09 31.27
N SER A 50 20.68 14.04 31.33
CA SER A 50 21.20 13.48 32.57
C SER A 50 22.57 14.06 33.01
N SER A 51 23.24 14.81 32.14
CA SER A 51 24.56 15.42 32.43
C SER A 51 24.51 16.87 32.93
N SER A 52 23.38 17.33 33.49
CA SER A 52 23.31 18.64 34.10
C SER A 52 23.74 18.61 35.58
N SER A 53 25.06 18.45 35.80
CA SER A 53 25.70 18.88 37.03
C SER A 53 27.05 19.50 36.70
N SER A 54 27.12 20.82 37.00
CA SER A 54 28.28 21.73 37.02
C SER A 54 28.78 22.33 35.74
N ASP A 55 28.74 23.64 35.82
CA ASP A 55 29.49 24.72 35.20
C ASP A 55 28.95 25.41 33.96
N ASP A 56 28.77 26.72 34.19
CA ASP A 56 28.49 27.80 33.24
C ASP A 56 29.25 27.68 31.93
N ASP A 57 28.54 27.58 30.80
CA ASP A 57 28.66 28.40 29.63
C ASP A 57 27.91 27.75 28.45
N ASP A 58 27.09 28.60 27.76
CA ASP A 58 26.50 28.37 26.43
C ASP A 58 25.55 27.16 26.25
N ASN A 59 24.42 27.16 26.92
CA ASN A 59 23.42 26.10 26.86
C ASN A 59 22.37 26.28 25.75
N ASN A 60 22.81 26.58 24.50
CA ASN A 60 21.91 26.65 23.35
C ASN A 60 21.85 25.32 22.54
N ASN A 61 22.63 24.30 22.96
CA ASN A 61 22.80 23.06 22.19
C ASN A 61 21.67 22.04 22.42
N GLY A 62 21.03 22.03 23.61
CA GLY A 62 19.93 21.12 23.91
C GLY A 62 18.67 21.43 23.11
N GLY A 63 18.33 22.71 22.94
CA GLY A 63 17.20 23.15 22.12
C GLY A 63 17.36 22.82 20.62
N ALA A 64 18.57 22.99 20.10
CA ALA A 64 18.90 22.66 18.71
C ALA A 64 18.80 21.13 18.46
N ALA A 65 19.27 20.30 19.38
CA ALA A 65 19.14 18.85 19.28
C ALA A 65 17.68 18.38 19.27
N ILE A 66 16.83 18.93 20.12
CA ILE A 66 15.39 18.65 20.13
C ILE A 66 14.72 19.10 18.82
N LEU A 67 15.08 20.27 18.29
CA LEU A 67 14.54 20.77 17.04
C LEU A 67 14.91 19.84 15.86
N VAL A 68 16.16 19.44 15.76
CA VAL A 68 16.65 18.48 14.74
C VAL A 68 15.91 17.15 14.86
N PHE A 69 15.68 16.67 16.07
CA PHE A 69 14.90 15.45 16.35
C PHE A 69 13.45 15.56 15.83
N LEU A 70 12.76 16.65 16.14
CA LEU A 70 11.40 16.88 15.69
C LEU A 70 11.31 16.97 14.16
N ILE A 71 12.28 17.64 13.51
CA ILE A 71 12.37 17.72 12.05
C ILE A 71 12.61 16.33 11.45
N ALA A 72 13.49 15.54 12.02
CA ALA A 72 13.80 14.19 11.55
C ALA A 72 12.59 13.26 11.65
N ILE A 73 11.83 13.32 12.75
CA ILE A 73 10.57 12.56 12.91
C ILE A 73 9.56 13.02 11.85
N PHE A 74 9.36 14.31 11.68
CA PHE A 74 8.40 14.86 10.72
C PHE A 74 8.71 14.43 9.28
N LEU A 75 9.98 14.53 8.86
CA LEU A 75 10.43 14.05 7.57
C LEU A 75 10.27 12.53 7.42
N GLY A 76 10.55 11.76 8.48
CA GLY A 76 10.36 10.32 8.50
C GLY A 76 8.89 9.91 8.30
N ILE A 77 7.95 10.60 8.93
CA ILE A 77 6.51 10.37 8.75
C ILE A 77 6.09 10.67 7.30
N ILE A 78 6.58 11.78 6.74
CA ILE A 78 6.29 12.15 5.35
C ILE A 78 6.84 11.07 4.40
N ALA A 79 8.09 10.68 4.57
CA ALA A 79 8.73 9.65 3.74
C ALA A 79 7.98 8.31 3.81
N TYR A 80 7.57 7.90 5.01
CA TYR A 80 6.76 6.70 5.21
C TYR A 80 5.41 6.79 4.49
N PHE A 81 4.73 7.93 4.59
CA PHE A 81 3.46 8.16 3.91
C PHE A 81 3.59 8.05 2.39
N PHE A 82 4.62 8.67 1.80
CA PHE A 82 4.90 8.55 0.36
C PHE A 82 5.26 7.12 -0.05
N ALA A 83 6.00 6.39 0.77
CA ALA A 83 6.32 4.99 0.51
C ALA A 83 5.06 4.11 0.46
N LEU A 84 4.11 4.34 1.37
CA LEU A 84 2.81 3.65 1.36
C LEU A 84 1.99 4.01 0.11
N LEU A 85 1.88 5.29 -0.23
CA LEU A 85 1.14 5.72 -1.43
C LEU A 85 1.72 5.09 -2.70
N THR A 86 3.05 5.06 -2.83
CA THR A 86 3.74 4.45 -3.96
C THR A 86 3.42 2.94 -4.05
N ARG A 87 3.44 2.23 -2.93
CA ARG A 87 3.09 0.81 -2.86
C ARG A 87 1.66 0.56 -3.37
N PHE A 88 0.69 1.34 -2.94
CA PHE A 88 -0.71 1.19 -3.38
C PHE A 88 -0.90 1.59 -4.86
N ALA A 89 -0.20 2.64 -5.32
CA ALA A 89 -0.24 3.05 -6.72
C ALA A 89 0.31 1.96 -7.65
N ILE A 90 1.44 1.34 -7.29
CA ILE A 90 2.04 0.23 -8.04
C ILE A 90 1.08 -0.97 -8.06
N SER A 91 0.48 -1.31 -6.93
CA SER A 91 -0.47 -2.43 -6.83
C SER A 91 -1.65 -2.24 -7.80
N ARG A 92 -2.27 -1.06 -7.80
CA ARG A 92 -3.38 -0.75 -8.72
C ARG A 92 -2.98 -0.78 -10.18
N LYS A 93 -1.81 -0.22 -10.52
CA LYS A 93 -1.31 -0.23 -11.91
C LYS A 93 -1.10 -1.66 -12.42
N ARG A 94 -0.62 -2.56 -11.56
CA ARG A 94 -0.44 -3.98 -11.90
C ARG A 94 -1.76 -4.67 -12.23
N GLU A 95 -2.82 -4.38 -11.49
CA GLU A 95 -4.17 -4.91 -11.79
C GLU A 95 -4.65 -4.49 -13.18
N TYR A 96 -4.51 -3.20 -13.53
CA TYR A 96 -4.87 -2.73 -14.88
C TYR A 96 -4.02 -3.39 -15.98
N MET A 97 -2.72 -3.61 -15.73
CA MET A 97 -1.86 -4.33 -16.67
C MET A 97 -2.24 -5.80 -16.79
N ALA A 98 -2.67 -6.44 -15.69
CA ALA A 98 -3.15 -7.82 -15.70
C ALA A 98 -4.50 -7.93 -16.43
N ASP A 99 -5.37 -6.94 -16.29
CA ASP A 99 -6.63 -6.87 -17.04
C ASP A 99 -6.39 -6.76 -18.55
N ALA A 100 -5.53 -5.84 -18.96
CA ALA A 100 -5.19 -5.65 -20.37
C ALA A 100 -4.51 -6.90 -20.99
N GLY A 101 -3.51 -7.46 -20.29
CA GLY A 101 -2.84 -8.67 -20.74
C GLY A 101 -3.75 -9.90 -20.72
N GLY A 102 -4.66 -10.00 -19.76
CA GLY A 102 -5.67 -11.05 -19.72
C GLY A 102 -6.68 -10.94 -20.87
N ALA A 103 -7.10 -9.73 -21.21
CA ALA A 103 -7.94 -9.45 -22.36
C ALA A 103 -7.24 -9.84 -23.69
N GLU A 104 -5.96 -9.49 -23.82
CA GLU A 104 -5.13 -9.87 -24.98
C GLU A 104 -4.99 -11.39 -25.10
N LEU A 105 -4.64 -12.09 -24.01
CA LEU A 105 -4.45 -13.54 -24.00
C LEU A 105 -5.73 -14.31 -24.33
N CYS A 106 -6.88 -13.79 -23.93
CA CYS A 106 -8.18 -14.43 -24.20
C CYS A 106 -8.79 -14.02 -25.54
N GLY A 107 -8.29 -12.95 -26.15
CA GLY A 107 -8.90 -12.33 -27.35
C GLY A 107 -10.33 -11.81 -27.11
N ASN A 108 -10.75 -11.69 -25.85
CA ASN A 108 -12.11 -11.26 -25.49
C ASN A 108 -12.12 -10.50 -24.14
N PRO A 109 -12.00 -9.15 -24.17
CA PRO A 109 -12.02 -8.33 -22.97
C PRO A 109 -13.35 -8.42 -22.21
N LEU A 110 -14.46 -8.61 -22.92
CA LEU A 110 -15.80 -8.71 -22.30
C LEU A 110 -15.97 -9.96 -21.43
N ALA A 111 -15.18 -11.02 -21.68
CA ALA A 111 -15.19 -12.22 -20.86
C ALA A 111 -14.70 -11.92 -19.43
N LEU A 112 -13.68 -11.08 -19.27
CA LEU A 112 -13.19 -10.63 -17.97
C LEU A 112 -14.15 -9.62 -17.35
N ALA A 113 -14.65 -8.65 -18.10
CA ALA A 113 -15.64 -7.67 -17.63
C ALA A 113 -16.90 -8.36 -17.06
N SER A 114 -17.42 -9.37 -17.76
CA SER A 114 -18.59 -10.14 -17.29
C SER A 114 -18.29 -10.95 -16.03
N ALA A 115 -17.08 -11.47 -15.88
CA ALA A 115 -16.64 -12.16 -14.66
C ALA A 115 -16.56 -11.20 -13.47
N LEU A 116 -15.97 -10.01 -13.65
CA LEU A 116 -15.91 -8.96 -12.63
C LEU A 116 -17.29 -8.50 -12.20
N ARG A 117 -18.24 -8.30 -13.13
CA ARG A 117 -19.64 -7.99 -12.80
C ARG A 117 -20.28 -9.07 -11.93
N LYS A 118 -20.14 -10.34 -12.30
CA LYS A 118 -20.70 -11.46 -11.53
C LYS A 118 -20.14 -11.55 -10.12
N ILE A 119 -18.86 -11.21 -9.93
CA ILE A 119 -18.21 -11.22 -8.62
C ILE A 119 -18.67 -10.01 -7.80
N SER A 120 -18.82 -8.84 -8.42
CA SER A 120 -19.31 -7.62 -7.77
C SER A 120 -20.77 -7.73 -7.30
N ASP A 121 -21.64 -8.38 -8.08
CA ASP A 121 -23.05 -8.55 -7.74
C ASP A 121 -23.29 -9.53 -6.58
N LYS A 122 -22.33 -10.40 -6.31
CA LYS A 122 -22.39 -11.35 -5.19
C LYS A 122 -21.39 -10.93 -4.11
N PRO A 123 -21.81 -10.09 -3.15
CA PRO A 123 -20.93 -9.67 -2.07
C PRO A 123 -20.45 -10.90 -1.28
N GLY A 124 -19.18 -11.16 -1.43
CA GLY A 124 -18.28 -11.99 -0.66
C GLY A 124 -18.82 -13.21 0.07
N LEU A 125 -17.99 -14.20 0.15
CA LEU A 125 -18.19 -15.34 1.04
C LEU A 125 -18.36 -14.84 2.48
N LYS A 126 -19.58 -14.84 3.00
CA LYS A 126 -19.93 -14.43 4.38
C LYS A 126 -19.09 -15.11 5.49
N LYS A 127 -18.28 -16.11 5.12
CA LYS A 127 -17.44 -16.90 6.03
C LYS A 127 -15.97 -16.45 6.13
N VAL A 128 -15.50 -15.57 5.24
CA VAL A 128 -14.09 -15.14 5.27
C VAL A 128 -13.99 -13.86 6.07
N LYS A 129 -13.63 -14.00 7.34
CA LYS A 129 -13.41 -12.88 8.28
C LYS A 129 -11.93 -12.51 8.47
N ARG A 130 -11.02 -13.14 7.71
CA ARG A 130 -9.57 -12.97 7.91
C ARG A 130 -9.00 -12.05 6.84
N ASP A 131 -8.42 -10.93 7.26
CA ASP A 131 -7.84 -9.91 6.39
C ASP A 131 -6.60 -10.41 5.63
N ASP A 132 -5.88 -11.39 6.18
CA ASP A 132 -4.72 -12.02 5.55
C ASP A 132 -5.08 -12.81 4.28
N VAL A 133 -6.29 -13.38 4.23
CA VAL A 133 -6.80 -14.11 3.05
C VAL A 133 -7.49 -13.19 2.04
N ALA A 134 -7.92 -12.00 2.48
CA ALA A 134 -8.62 -11.05 1.61
C ALA A 134 -7.78 -10.58 0.41
N GLN A 135 -6.45 -10.59 0.53
CA GLN A 135 -5.51 -10.25 -0.55
C GLN A 135 -5.44 -11.30 -1.67
N LEU A 136 -5.94 -12.52 -1.42
CA LEU A 136 -5.98 -13.60 -2.42
C LEU A 136 -7.22 -13.55 -3.32
N PHE A 137 -8.13 -12.61 -3.08
CA PHE A 137 -9.34 -12.44 -3.88
C PHE A 137 -9.17 -11.35 -4.93
N ILE A 138 -9.64 -11.58 -6.15
CA ILE A 138 -9.64 -10.62 -7.26
C ILE A 138 -10.43 -9.35 -6.91
N VAL A 139 -11.43 -9.47 -6.04
CA VAL A 139 -12.24 -8.36 -5.51
C VAL A 139 -12.22 -8.43 -3.99
N HIS A 140 -11.85 -7.33 -3.33
CA HIS A 140 -11.77 -7.28 -1.87
C HIS A 140 -13.17 -7.42 -1.26
N PRO A 141 -13.42 -8.44 -0.39
CA PRO A 141 -14.76 -8.72 0.14
C PRO A 141 -15.37 -7.58 0.96
N GLN A 142 -14.54 -6.71 1.54
CA GLN A 142 -14.96 -5.59 2.38
C GLN A 142 -15.19 -4.28 1.61
N ALA A 143 -14.71 -4.16 0.36
CA ALA A 143 -14.90 -2.96 -0.45
C ALA A 143 -16.39 -2.69 -0.76
N LEU A 144 -17.23 -3.69 -0.62
CA LEU A 144 -18.69 -3.61 -0.86
C LEU A 144 -19.49 -3.17 0.38
N SER A 145 -18.85 -3.06 1.55
CA SER A 145 -19.50 -2.69 2.83
C SER A 145 -19.27 -1.24 3.27
N GLY A 146 -18.58 -0.43 2.49
CA GLY A 146 -18.18 0.93 2.85
C GLY A 146 -19.32 1.93 2.88
N GLY A 147 -19.61 2.47 4.06
CA GLY A 147 -20.52 3.60 4.25
C GLY A 147 -20.04 4.86 3.52
N LYS A 148 -20.98 5.68 3.09
CA LYS A 148 -20.85 6.85 2.19
C LYS A 148 -19.90 8.00 2.61
N GLY A 149 -19.20 7.92 3.73
CA GLY A 149 -18.38 9.03 4.26
C GLY A 149 -16.85 8.85 4.20
N MET A 150 -16.34 7.65 3.94
CA MET A 150 -14.92 7.30 4.04
C MET A 150 -14.29 6.90 2.69
N GLY A 151 -15.01 7.09 1.60
CA GLY A 151 -14.70 6.53 0.28
C GLY A 151 -13.37 6.99 -0.32
N PHE A 152 -12.95 8.23 -0.10
CA PHE A 152 -11.71 8.75 -0.69
C PHE A 152 -10.47 8.13 -0.03
N PHE A 153 -10.42 8.10 1.29
CA PHE A 153 -9.28 7.51 2.02
C PHE A 153 -9.23 5.99 1.85
N THR A 154 -10.36 5.29 1.91
CA THR A 154 -10.40 3.84 1.68
C THR A 154 -9.98 3.48 0.26
N SER A 155 -10.30 4.31 -0.75
CA SER A 155 -9.84 4.09 -2.13
C SER A 155 -8.33 4.32 -2.31
N LEU A 156 -7.73 5.24 -1.56
CA LEU A 156 -6.27 5.48 -1.59
C LEU A 156 -5.48 4.29 -1.02
N PHE A 157 -6.00 3.65 0.02
CA PHE A 157 -5.34 2.53 0.71
C PHE A 157 -5.82 1.15 0.23
N SER A 158 -6.67 1.10 -0.79
CA SER A 158 -7.07 -0.16 -1.41
C SER A 158 -5.94 -0.73 -2.27
N THR A 159 -5.65 -2.01 -2.09
CA THR A 159 -4.69 -2.77 -2.91
C THR A 159 -5.22 -3.06 -4.31
N HIS A 160 -6.55 -3.13 -4.46
CA HIS A 160 -7.22 -3.33 -5.74
C HIS A 160 -7.90 -2.05 -6.20
N PRO A 161 -7.88 -1.73 -7.51
CA PRO A 161 -8.65 -0.64 -8.07
C PRO A 161 -10.16 -0.91 -7.97
N ASP A 162 -10.94 0.15 -8.12
CA ASP A 162 -12.40 0.04 -8.19
C ASP A 162 -12.82 -0.91 -9.33
N THR A 163 -13.60 -1.92 -8.99
CA THR A 163 -14.06 -2.94 -9.92
C THR A 163 -14.90 -2.35 -11.06
N GLN A 164 -15.71 -1.33 -10.74
CA GLN A 164 -16.51 -0.65 -11.76
C GLN A 164 -15.62 0.01 -12.82
N LYS A 165 -14.56 0.68 -12.37
CA LYS A 165 -13.61 1.33 -13.28
C LYS A 165 -12.83 0.33 -14.14
N ARG A 166 -12.49 -0.84 -13.60
CA ARG A 166 -11.88 -1.94 -14.37
C ARG A 166 -12.82 -2.43 -15.48
N ILE A 167 -14.11 -2.60 -15.15
CA ILE A 167 -15.14 -3.02 -16.12
C ILE A 167 -15.26 -1.98 -17.23
N GLU A 168 -15.39 -0.70 -16.91
CA GLU A 168 -15.50 0.40 -17.88
C GLU A 168 -14.31 0.42 -18.85
N ILE A 169 -13.09 0.23 -18.34
CA ILE A 169 -11.88 0.17 -19.19
C ILE A 169 -11.93 -1.05 -20.12
N LEU A 170 -12.30 -2.23 -19.61
CA LEU A 170 -12.38 -3.45 -20.42
C LEU A 170 -13.46 -3.41 -21.49
N GLU A 171 -14.50 -2.60 -21.32
CA GLU A 171 -15.57 -2.42 -22.30
C GLU A 171 -15.19 -1.43 -23.43
N GLN A 172 -14.11 -0.66 -23.24
CA GLN A 172 -13.57 0.27 -24.23
C GLN A 172 -12.53 -0.38 -25.16
N PHE A 173 -12.06 -1.60 -24.83
CA PHE A 173 -11.17 -2.38 -25.69
C PHE A 173 -11.94 -3.06 -26.82
#